data_b3a21e2d997785fa63fbb99de991a272
#
_entry.id   b3a21e2d997785fa63fbb99de991a272
#
_cell.length_a   1.000
_cell.length_b   1.000
_cell.length_c   1.000
_cell.angle_alpha   90.00
_cell.angle_beta   90.00
_cell.angle_gamma   90.00
#
_symmetry.space_group_name_H-M   'P 1'
#
loop_
_entity.id
_entity.type
_entity.pdbx_description
1 polymer ?
#
loop_
_entity_poly.entity_id
_entity_poly.type
_entity_poly.pdbx_seq_one_letter_code
_entity_poly.pdbx_strand_id
1 'polypeptide(L)'
;MERSYIQRFQTFSNRLMAPKLAIHARKKDSNTFTRNRKMPLKDILLCCLSKKGLTTIFELRNYFKQKEDWSMRLSVQGYLQQRKRLNPEVFSYLNSEYLNDFYSSNEVALWNGYLLLAIDASKAEIPNSKENRERFGKSNNQHSQAGQVRALVSGMYDVLNRFYLDIEIEHISISENELAKQNLSHLKQYEAETANPCNL
;
A
#
# COMPACT_ATOMS: atom_id res chain seq x y z
N MET A 1 9.61 -21.62 16.71
CA MET A 1 10.86 -21.38 15.93
C MET A 1 10.72 -20.01 15.29
N GLU A 2 11.43 -19.02 15.81
CA GLU A 2 11.40 -17.65 15.27
C GLU A 2 11.81 -17.66 13.81
N ARG A 3 10.90 -17.32 12.92
CA ARG A 3 11.26 -17.00 11.55
C ARG A 3 12.11 -15.73 11.59
N SER A 4 13.40 -15.82 11.28
CA SER A 4 14.25 -14.65 11.24
C SER A 4 13.69 -13.61 10.26
N TYR A 5 13.92 -12.32 10.50
CA TYR A 5 13.56 -11.23 9.59
C TYR A 5 14.02 -11.51 8.14
N ILE A 6 15.12 -12.22 7.98
CA ILE A 6 15.68 -12.64 6.69
C ILE A 6 14.71 -13.60 5.96
N GLN A 7 14.14 -14.59 6.67
CA GLN A 7 13.20 -15.55 6.08
C GLN A 7 11.90 -14.87 5.66
N ARG A 8 11.39 -13.93 6.46
CA ARG A 8 10.21 -13.13 6.10
C ARG A 8 10.46 -12.26 4.88
N PHE A 9 11.62 -11.61 4.81
CA PHE A 9 12.02 -10.83 3.65
C PHE A 9 12.16 -11.70 2.39
N GLN A 10 12.72 -12.90 2.51
CA GLN A 10 12.81 -13.86 1.42
C GLN A 10 11.43 -14.31 0.95
N THR A 11 10.52 -14.64 1.87
CA THR A 11 9.14 -15.00 1.55
C THR A 11 8.43 -13.86 0.80
N PHE A 12 8.54 -12.63 1.30
CA PHE A 12 7.98 -11.45 0.62
C PHE A 12 8.61 -11.23 -0.76
N SER A 13 9.92 -11.37 -0.88
CA SER A 13 10.63 -11.24 -2.16
C SER A 13 10.17 -12.31 -3.17
N ASN A 14 9.93 -13.54 -2.73
CA ASN A 14 9.40 -14.62 -3.57
C ASN A 14 7.97 -14.33 -4.03
N ARG A 15 7.13 -13.74 -3.17
CA ARG A 15 5.77 -13.30 -3.53
C ARG A 15 5.78 -12.20 -4.60
N LEU A 16 6.74 -11.27 -4.53
CA LEU A 16 6.94 -10.25 -5.58
C LEU A 16 7.32 -10.87 -6.95
N MET A 17 7.77 -12.10 -6.98
CA MET A 17 8.10 -12.86 -8.20
C MET A 17 6.96 -13.79 -8.65
N ALA A 18 5.95 -14.00 -7.83
CA ALA A 18 4.90 -14.97 -8.12
C ALA A 18 4.03 -14.54 -9.32
N PRO A 19 3.66 -15.46 -10.22
CA PRO A 19 2.78 -15.16 -11.37
C PRO A 19 1.43 -14.58 -10.95
N LYS A 20 0.89 -14.98 -9.80
CA LYS A 20 -0.35 -14.42 -9.21
C LYS A 20 -0.30 -12.91 -9.04
N LEU A 21 0.84 -12.35 -8.67
CA LEU A 21 0.98 -10.91 -8.48
C LEU A 21 0.66 -10.13 -9.76
N ALA A 22 1.05 -10.66 -10.93
CA ALA A 22 0.77 -10.02 -12.20
C ALA A 22 -0.74 -9.91 -12.49
N ILE A 23 -1.56 -10.83 -11.97
CA ILE A 23 -3.01 -10.79 -12.12
C ILE A 23 -3.58 -9.61 -11.32
N HIS A 24 -3.18 -9.46 -10.05
CA HIS A 24 -3.62 -8.35 -9.19
C HIS A 24 -3.07 -6.98 -9.64
N ALA A 25 -1.88 -6.97 -10.26
CA ALA A 25 -1.27 -5.74 -10.76
C ALA A 25 -1.90 -5.23 -12.05
N ARG A 26 -2.70 -6.03 -12.76
CA ARG A 26 -3.37 -5.64 -14.01
C ARG A 26 -4.67 -4.92 -13.74
N LYS A 27 -4.94 -3.88 -14.51
CA LYS A 27 -6.28 -3.33 -14.63
C LYS A 27 -7.15 -4.32 -15.39
N LYS A 28 -8.45 -4.30 -15.10
CA LYS A 28 -9.46 -5.12 -15.80
C LYS A 28 -9.27 -5.03 -17.32
N ASP A 29 -9.36 -6.16 -17.99
CA ASP A 29 -9.25 -6.29 -19.45
C ASP A 29 -7.90 -5.83 -20.07
N SER A 30 -6.83 -5.81 -19.26
CA SER A 30 -5.52 -5.42 -19.75
C SER A 30 -4.50 -6.57 -19.74
N ASN A 31 -3.74 -6.71 -20.84
CA ASN A 31 -2.63 -7.63 -20.97
C ASN A 31 -1.28 -6.99 -20.57
N THR A 32 -1.32 -6.08 -19.59
CA THR A 32 -0.10 -5.43 -19.10
C THR A 32 0.75 -6.40 -18.26
N PHE A 33 2.04 -6.14 -18.17
CA PHE A 33 3.01 -6.93 -17.39
C PHE A 33 3.17 -8.40 -17.80
N THR A 34 2.80 -8.76 -19.04
CA THR A 34 3.00 -10.12 -19.59
C THR A 34 4.37 -10.30 -20.23
N ARG A 35 5.01 -9.21 -20.67
CA ARG A 35 6.30 -9.24 -21.37
C ARG A 35 7.42 -8.77 -20.48
N ASN A 36 8.59 -9.40 -20.59
CA ASN A 36 9.82 -8.90 -19.99
C ASN A 36 10.19 -7.56 -20.64
N ARG A 37 10.12 -6.48 -19.87
CA ARG A 37 10.48 -5.11 -20.28
C ARG A 37 11.71 -4.66 -19.49
N LYS A 38 12.30 -3.52 -19.91
CA LYS A 38 13.47 -2.91 -19.23
C LYS A 38 13.25 -2.71 -17.72
N MET A 39 12.00 -2.55 -17.27
CA MET A 39 11.64 -2.50 -15.85
C MET A 39 10.51 -3.50 -15.61
N PRO A 40 10.79 -4.69 -15.09
CA PRO A 40 9.79 -5.70 -14.75
C PRO A 40 8.81 -5.21 -13.68
N LEU A 41 7.66 -5.88 -13.55
CA LEU A 41 6.63 -5.54 -12.55
C LEU A 41 7.20 -5.42 -11.13
N LYS A 42 8.04 -6.39 -10.72
CA LYS A 42 8.73 -6.36 -9.42
C LYS A 42 9.45 -5.04 -9.17
N ASP A 43 10.20 -4.56 -10.15
CA ASP A 43 10.99 -3.33 -10.02
C ASP A 43 10.12 -2.08 -9.97
N ILE A 44 8.99 -2.08 -10.69
CA ILE A 44 8.00 -0.99 -10.61
C ILE A 44 7.40 -0.92 -9.20
N LEU A 45 7.02 -2.08 -8.63
CA LEU A 45 6.46 -2.16 -7.28
C LEU A 45 7.48 -1.76 -6.22
N LEU A 46 8.70 -2.30 -6.29
CA LEU A 46 9.78 -1.95 -5.36
C LEU A 46 10.12 -0.45 -5.43
N CYS A 47 10.16 0.12 -6.63
CA CYS A 47 10.38 1.55 -6.79
C CYS A 47 9.23 2.38 -6.20
N CYS A 48 7.98 1.89 -6.24
CA CYS A 48 6.86 2.54 -5.58
C CYS A 48 6.96 2.47 -4.05
N LEU A 49 7.36 1.31 -3.51
CA LEU A 49 7.46 1.06 -2.06
C LEU A 49 8.69 1.73 -1.43
N SER A 50 9.77 1.90 -2.18
CA SER A 50 11.04 2.49 -1.68
C SER A 50 11.11 4.01 -1.76
N LYS A 51 10.02 4.70 -2.11
CA LYS A 51 9.98 6.16 -2.24
C LYS A 51 10.30 6.85 -0.92
N LYS A 52 11.09 7.93 -1.04
CA LYS A 52 11.52 8.80 0.08
C LYS A 52 10.95 10.23 0.00
N GLY A 53 9.94 10.46 -0.84
CA GLY A 53 9.34 11.80 -1.01
C GLY A 53 10.15 12.72 -1.93
N LEU A 54 11.11 12.18 -2.69
CA LEU A 54 11.90 12.95 -3.64
C LEU A 54 11.17 13.09 -4.99
N THR A 55 11.72 13.92 -5.89
CA THR A 55 11.22 13.97 -7.25
C THR A 55 11.42 12.63 -7.97
N THR A 56 10.54 12.31 -8.90
CA THR A 56 10.56 11.00 -9.60
C THR A 56 11.92 10.67 -10.24
N ILE A 57 12.63 11.68 -10.73
CA ILE A 57 13.96 11.45 -11.31
C ILE A 57 14.99 11.01 -10.28
N PHE A 58 14.95 11.61 -9.07
CA PHE A 58 15.86 11.24 -7.99
C PHE A 58 15.49 9.89 -7.38
N GLU A 59 14.19 9.58 -7.25
CA GLU A 59 13.73 8.25 -6.80
C GLU A 59 14.22 7.14 -7.73
N LEU A 60 14.04 7.30 -9.05
CA LEU A 60 14.54 6.34 -10.04
C LEU A 60 16.06 6.20 -10.01
N ARG A 61 16.78 7.33 -9.91
CA ARG A 61 18.24 7.30 -9.82
C ARG A 61 18.73 6.55 -8.59
N ASN A 62 18.11 6.79 -7.43
CA ASN A 62 18.44 6.10 -6.18
C ASN A 62 18.12 4.61 -6.28
N TYR A 63 16.97 4.25 -6.86
CA TYR A 63 16.57 2.86 -7.07
C TYR A 63 17.59 2.10 -7.94
N PHE A 64 17.97 2.64 -9.09
CA PHE A 64 18.95 2.01 -9.98
C PHE A 64 20.37 1.98 -9.39
N LYS A 65 20.73 3.01 -8.61
CA LYS A 65 22.01 3.02 -7.89
C LYS A 65 22.12 1.89 -6.87
N GLN A 66 21.04 1.64 -6.10
CA GLN A 66 20.99 0.56 -5.12
C GLN A 66 21.02 -0.82 -5.78
N LYS A 67 20.49 -0.94 -6.99
CA LYS A 67 20.44 -2.19 -7.74
C LYS A 67 21.73 -2.51 -8.47
N GLU A 68 22.63 -1.54 -8.59
CA GLU A 68 23.90 -1.61 -9.35
C GLU A 68 23.73 -1.99 -10.84
N ASP A 69 22.49 -2.02 -11.31
CA ASP A 69 22.13 -2.37 -12.69
C ASP A 69 21.68 -1.15 -13.48
N TRP A 70 22.64 -0.55 -14.16
CA TRP A 70 22.41 0.62 -15.00
C TRP A 70 21.88 0.30 -16.40
N SER A 71 21.89 -0.97 -16.81
CA SER A 71 21.37 -1.41 -18.12
C SER A 71 19.84 -1.29 -18.20
N MET A 72 19.17 -1.34 -17.06
CA MET A 72 17.71 -1.26 -16.94
C MET A 72 17.16 0.17 -16.86
N ARG A 73 17.97 1.20 -17.12
CA ARG A 73 17.53 2.60 -17.05
C ARG A 73 16.30 2.85 -17.90
N LEU A 74 15.26 3.28 -17.23
CA LEU A 74 14.04 3.76 -17.86
C LEU A 74 13.98 5.29 -17.72
N SER A 75 13.45 5.98 -18.74
CA SER A 75 13.15 7.41 -18.61
C SER A 75 12.05 7.63 -17.57
N VAL A 76 12.03 8.82 -16.93
CA VAL A 76 10.96 9.22 -16.01
C VAL A 76 9.58 9.02 -16.63
N GLN A 77 9.43 9.43 -17.90
CA GLN A 77 8.17 9.28 -18.61
C GLN A 77 7.79 7.81 -18.85
N GLY A 78 8.76 6.97 -19.21
CA GLY A 78 8.55 5.52 -19.35
C GLY A 78 8.12 4.86 -18.03
N TYR A 79 8.75 5.23 -16.91
CA TYR A 79 8.34 4.77 -15.59
C TYR A 79 6.92 5.22 -15.23
N LEU A 80 6.59 6.51 -15.42
CA LEU A 80 5.27 7.04 -15.11
C LEU A 80 4.18 6.36 -15.94
N GLN A 81 4.45 6.07 -17.22
CA GLN A 81 3.53 5.31 -18.09
C GLN A 81 3.33 3.88 -17.58
N GLN A 82 4.39 3.18 -17.15
CA GLN A 82 4.27 1.84 -16.59
C GLN A 82 3.51 1.86 -15.25
N ARG A 83 3.83 2.82 -14.37
CA ARG A 83 3.12 3.01 -13.09
C ARG A 83 1.62 3.29 -13.29
N LYS A 84 1.25 4.11 -14.28
CA LYS A 84 -0.16 4.41 -14.60
C LYS A 84 -0.96 3.17 -15.00
N ARG A 85 -0.30 2.12 -15.48
CA ARG A 85 -0.92 0.84 -15.87
C ARG A 85 -1.13 -0.12 -14.70
N LEU A 86 -0.52 0.15 -13.54
CA LEU A 86 -0.74 -0.65 -12.33
C LEU A 86 -2.19 -0.50 -11.87
N ASN A 87 -2.78 -1.61 -11.44
CA ASN A 87 -3.92 -1.59 -10.57
C ASN A 87 -3.42 -1.35 -9.13
N PRO A 88 -3.87 -0.28 -8.44
CA PRO A 88 -3.45 0.02 -7.06
C PRO A 88 -3.75 -1.10 -6.07
N GLU A 89 -4.79 -1.91 -6.31
CA GLU A 89 -5.17 -3.05 -5.47
C GLU A 89 -4.05 -4.07 -5.26
N VAL A 90 -3.02 -4.07 -6.13
CA VAL A 90 -1.85 -4.92 -5.94
C VAL A 90 -1.13 -4.66 -4.61
N PHE A 91 -1.17 -3.42 -4.10
CA PHE A 91 -0.55 -3.08 -2.83
C PHE A 91 -1.37 -3.59 -1.65
N SER A 92 -2.69 -3.52 -1.71
CA SER A 92 -3.59 -4.12 -0.71
C SER A 92 -3.44 -5.64 -0.70
N TYR A 93 -3.37 -6.27 -1.87
CA TYR A 93 -3.09 -7.71 -1.98
C TYR A 93 -1.75 -8.10 -1.35
N LEU A 94 -0.67 -7.35 -1.63
CA LEU A 94 0.63 -7.59 -1.02
C LEU A 94 0.61 -7.42 0.51
N ASN A 95 -0.12 -6.43 1.00
CA ASN A 95 -0.28 -6.20 2.44
C ASN A 95 -1.03 -7.37 3.08
N SER A 96 -2.16 -7.79 2.52
CA SER A 96 -2.94 -8.94 3.04
C SER A 96 -2.11 -10.22 3.07
N GLU A 97 -1.37 -10.52 2.00
CA GLU A 97 -0.49 -11.69 1.96
C GLU A 97 0.61 -11.65 3.03
N TYR A 98 1.16 -10.46 3.29
CA TYR A 98 2.17 -10.29 4.33
C TYR A 98 1.58 -10.43 5.73
N LEU A 99 0.41 -9.82 5.96
CA LEU A 99 -0.32 -9.92 7.23
C LEU A 99 -0.74 -11.36 7.52
N ASN A 100 -1.30 -12.06 6.53
CA ASN A 100 -1.69 -13.46 6.68
C ASN A 100 -0.51 -14.35 7.07
N ASP A 101 0.67 -14.15 6.47
CA ASP A 101 1.88 -14.89 6.84
C ASP A 101 2.33 -14.59 8.29
N PHE A 102 2.21 -13.32 8.70
CA PHE A 102 2.57 -12.91 10.05
C PHE A 102 1.58 -13.46 11.09
N TYR A 103 0.28 -13.22 10.91
CA TYR A 103 -0.75 -13.61 11.88
C TYR A 103 -0.98 -15.13 11.95
N SER A 104 -0.56 -15.88 10.91
CA SER A 104 -0.52 -17.36 10.96
C SER A 104 0.70 -17.89 11.74
N SER A 105 1.61 -17.02 12.17
CA SER A 105 2.78 -17.42 12.97
C SER A 105 2.47 -17.35 14.46
N ASN A 106 3.21 -18.13 15.28
CA ASN A 106 3.10 -18.08 16.75
C ASN A 106 3.81 -16.87 17.37
N GLU A 107 4.15 -15.84 16.58
CA GLU A 107 4.94 -14.68 17.03
C GLU A 107 4.08 -13.42 17.25
N VAL A 108 2.75 -13.56 17.18
CA VAL A 108 1.81 -12.45 17.34
C VAL A 108 1.80 -12.00 18.81
N ALA A 109 2.15 -10.74 19.04
CA ALA A 109 2.07 -10.14 20.35
C ALA A 109 0.62 -9.75 20.66
N LEU A 110 0.12 -10.21 21.81
CA LEU A 110 -1.24 -9.96 22.28
C LEU A 110 -1.21 -9.21 23.62
N TRP A 111 -2.19 -8.36 23.86
CA TRP A 111 -2.46 -7.73 25.14
C TRP A 111 -3.63 -8.45 25.81
N ASN A 112 -3.37 -9.17 26.88
CA ASN A 112 -4.38 -10.00 27.57
C ASN A 112 -5.16 -10.94 26.63
N GLY A 113 -4.50 -11.50 25.61
CA GLY A 113 -5.13 -12.39 24.63
C GLY A 113 -5.80 -11.70 23.45
N TYR A 114 -5.73 -10.38 23.35
CA TYR A 114 -6.37 -9.59 22.30
C TYR A 114 -5.36 -8.79 21.47
N LEU A 115 -5.67 -8.53 20.20
CA LEU A 115 -4.97 -7.52 19.41
C LEU A 115 -5.29 -6.13 19.93
N LEU A 116 -4.27 -5.30 20.11
CA LEU A 116 -4.44 -3.90 20.51
C LEU A 116 -4.40 -3.02 19.26
N LEU A 117 -5.59 -2.59 18.80
CA LEU A 117 -5.74 -1.79 17.59
C LEU A 117 -5.93 -0.31 17.93
N ALA A 118 -5.29 0.55 17.17
CA ALA A 118 -5.51 1.98 17.16
C ALA A 118 -6.02 2.40 15.77
N ILE A 119 -7.05 3.26 15.74
CA ILE A 119 -7.57 3.85 14.51
C ILE A 119 -7.44 5.37 14.65
N ASP A 120 -6.81 5.98 13.67
CA ASP A 120 -6.66 7.44 13.60
C ASP A 120 -6.83 7.93 12.17
N ALA A 121 -7.31 9.15 12.01
CA ALA A 121 -7.48 9.76 10.71
C ALA A 121 -6.76 11.10 10.63
N SER A 122 -6.15 11.35 9.49
CA SER A 122 -5.47 12.60 9.20
C SER A 122 -5.73 13.10 7.78
N LYS A 123 -5.55 14.41 7.57
CA LYS A 123 -5.74 15.05 6.27
C LYS A 123 -4.42 15.07 5.51
N ALA A 124 -4.32 14.25 4.45
CA ALA A 124 -3.16 14.21 3.57
C ALA A 124 -3.31 15.22 2.43
N GLU A 125 -2.29 16.03 2.20
CA GLU A 125 -2.23 16.91 1.03
C GLU A 125 -1.88 16.10 -0.21
N ILE A 126 -2.67 16.31 -1.27
CA ILE A 126 -2.51 15.60 -2.55
C ILE A 126 -2.39 16.60 -3.71
N PRO A 127 -1.84 16.19 -4.88
CA PRO A 127 -1.69 17.07 -6.01
C PRO A 127 -2.99 17.75 -6.42
N ASN A 128 -2.94 19.07 -6.68
CA ASN A 128 -4.08 19.89 -7.03
C ASN A 128 -4.46 19.70 -8.51
N SER A 129 -4.94 18.50 -8.88
CA SER A 129 -5.53 18.23 -10.20
C SER A 129 -7.06 18.40 -10.17
N LYS A 130 -7.68 18.48 -11.33
CA LYS A 130 -9.15 18.56 -11.44
C LYS A 130 -9.79 17.31 -10.84
N GLU A 131 -9.30 16.14 -11.20
CA GLU A 131 -9.80 14.85 -10.74
C GLU A 131 -9.70 14.71 -9.22
N ASN A 132 -8.58 15.14 -8.64
CA ASN A 132 -8.39 15.06 -7.18
C ASN A 132 -9.31 16.04 -6.44
N ARG A 133 -9.58 17.22 -7.00
CA ARG A 133 -10.53 18.18 -6.44
C ARG A 133 -11.95 17.63 -6.39
N GLU A 134 -12.36 16.97 -7.47
CA GLU A 134 -13.69 16.36 -7.58
C GLU A 134 -13.84 15.14 -6.66
N ARG A 135 -12.80 14.32 -6.54
CA ARG A 135 -12.84 13.09 -5.74
C ARG A 135 -12.67 13.32 -4.25
N PHE A 136 -11.78 14.22 -3.83
CA PHE A 136 -11.37 14.34 -2.42
C PHE A 136 -11.75 15.67 -1.79
N GLY A 137 -12.11 16.67 -2.59
CA GLY A 137 -12.52 17.98 -2.11
C GLY A 137 -11.34 18.94 -1.88
N LYS A 138 -11.69 20.15 -1.44
CA LYS A 138 -10.74 21.21 -1.08
C LYS A 138 -10.93 21.59 0.37
N SER A 139 -9.82 21.83 1.06
CA SER A 139 -9.78 22.43 2.39
C SER A 139 -9.29 23.86 2.27
N ASN A 140 -10.07 24.82 2.73
CA ASN A 140 -9.63 26.21 2.86
C ASN A 140 -8.91 26.36 4.19
N ASN A 141 -7.67 26.80 4.17
CA ASN A 141 -7.00 27.30 5.36
C ASN A 141 -7.30 28.80 5.51
N GLN A 142 -7.40 29.27 6.76
CA GLN A 142 -7.65 30.68 7.06
C GLN A 142 -6.62 31.65 6.40
N HIS A 143 -5.48 31.14 5.97
CA HIS A 143 -4.38 31.92 5.38
C HIS A 143 -4.21 31.73 3.86
N SER A 144 -5.03 30.93 3.18
CA SER A 144 -4.90 30.66 1.73
C SER A 144 -6.25 30.65 1.05
N GLN A 145 -6.51 31.66 0.22
CA GLN A 145 -7.73 31.72 -0.63
C GLN A 145 -7.73 30.65 -1.73
N ALA A 146 -6.58 30.07 -2.06
CA ALA A 146 -6.47 29.12 -3.16
C ALA A 146 -6.99 27.72 -2.82
N GLY A 147 -7.19 27.38 -1.54
CA GLY A 147 -7.63 26.06 -1.08
C GLY A 147 -6.70 24.93 -1.52
N GLN A 148 -6.28 24.10 -0.59
CA GLN A 148 -5.47 22.91 -0.88
C GLN A 148 -6.36 21.69 -1.05
N VAL A 149 -6.04 20.84 -2.02
CA VAL A 149 -6.73 19.55 -2.18
C VAL A 149 -6.17 18.58 -1.15
N ARG A 150 -7.06 18.01 -0.35
CA ARG A 150 -6.71 17.06 0.70
C ARG A 150 -7.64 15.87 0.65
N ALA A 151 -7.11 14.72 0.98
CA ALA A 151 -7.88 13.51 1.24
C ALA A 151 -7.91 13.25 2.75
N LEU A 152 -9.00 12.70 3.26
CA LEU A 152 -9.03 12.13 4.59
C LEU A 152 -8.47 10.71 4.51
N VAL A 153 -7.46 10.41 5.30
CA VAL A 153 -6.79 9.11 5.36
C VAL A 153 -6.94 8.55 6.75
N SER A 154 -7.57 7.39 6.87
CA SER A 154 -7.69 6.65 8.14
C SER A 154 -6.88 5.39 8.08
N GLY A 155 -6.13 5.10 9.13
CA GLY A 155 -5.35 3.90 9.27
C GLY A 155 -5.75 3.10 10.51
N MET A 156 -5.94 1.81 10.35
CA MET A 156 -6.09 0.86 11.46
C MET A 156 -4.75 0.17 11.70
N TYR A 157 -4.19 0.38 12.88
CA TYR A 157 -2.83 0.00 13.24
C TYR A 157 -2.81 -0.97 14.43
N ASP A 158 -2.14 -2.10 14.26
CA ASP A 158 -1.82 -3.01 15.38
C ASP A 158 -0.62 -2.46 16.15
N VAL A 159 -0.88 -2.01 17.37
CA VAL A 159 0.08 -1.26 18.19
C VAL A 159 1.26 -2.14 18.63
N LEU A 160 0.99 -3.40 18.99
CA LEU A 160 2.03 -4.29 19.50
C LEU A 160 2.88 -4.89 18.38
N ASN A 161 2.25 -5.28 17.29
CA ASN A 161 2.93 -5.91 16.16
C ASN A 161 3.44 -4.90 15.12
N ARG A 162 3.02 -3.62 15.23
CA ARG A 162 3.48 -2.50 14.41
C ARG A 162 3.16 -2.64 12.92
N PHE A 163 1.94 -3.08 12.60
CA PHE A 163 1.45 -3.17 11.24
C PHE A 163 0.20 -2.32 11.02
N TYR A 164 0.10 -1.72 9.84
CA TYR A 164 -1.18 -1.24 9.35
C TYR A 164 -1.98 -2.41 8.80
N LEU A 165 -3.13 -2.67 9.38
CA LEU A 165 -4.06 -3.72 8.94
C LEU A 165 -4.90 -3.23 7.76
N ASP A 166 -5.34 -1.98 7.84
CA ASP A 166 -6.18 -1.38 6.82
C ASP A 166 -5.91 0.13 6.70
N ILE A 167 -6.11 0.68 5.50
CA ILE A 167 -5.98 2.12 5.21
C ILE A 167 -7.10 2.53 4.26
N GLU A 168 -7.92 3.47 4.70
CA GLU A 168 -8.97 4.08 3.91
C GLU A 168 -8.60 5.49 3.47
N ILE A 169 -8.96 5.86 2.24
CA ILE A 169 -8.69 7.18 1.65
C ILE A 169 -9.98 7.72 1.04
N GLU A 170 -10.54 8.76 1.67
CA GLU A 170 -11.85 9.25 1.31
C GLU A 170 -11.92 10.77 1.20
N HIS A 171 -13.10 11.25 0.79
CA HIS A 171 -13.39 12.67 0.65
C HIS A 171 -13.32 13.38 2.00
N ILE A 172 -12.75 14.58 2.02
CA ILE A 172 -12.50 15.38 3.24
C ILE A 172 -13.76 15.70 4.07
N SER A 173 -14.95 15.61 3.49
CA SER A 173 -16.22 15.84 4.19
C SER A 173 -16.73 14.64 4.98
N ILE A 174 -16.15 13.46 4.79
CA ILE A 174 -16.53 12.28 5.57
C ILE A 174 -16.02 12.46 7.01
N SER A 175 -16.80 12.00 7.98
CA SER A 175 -16.37 12.06 9.38
C SER A 175 -15.33 10.98 9.69
N GLU A 176 -14.42 11.28 10.60
CA GLU A 176 -13.39 10.32 11.06
C GLU A 176 -14.05 9.07 11.68
N ASN A 177 -15.18 9.23 12.39
CA ASN A 177 -15.92 8.11 12.95
C ASN A 177 -16.54 7.19 11.89
N GLU A 178 -16.98 7.73 10.77
CA GLU A 178 -17.52 6.94 9.66
C GLU A 178 -16.41 6.15 8.99
N LEU A 179 -15.27 6.78 8.79
CA LEU A 179 -14.09 6.13 8.21
C LEU A 179 -13.54 5.04 9.13
N ALA A 180 -13.54 5.26 10.44
CA ALA A 180 -13.16 4.24 11.42
C ALA A 180 -14.10 3.01 11.38
N LYS A 181 -15.41 3.22 11.16
CA LYS A 181 -16.36 2.10 10.98
C LYS A 181 -16.07 1.31 9.70
N GLN A 182 -15.63 1.96 8.62
CA GLN A 182 -15.21 1.28 7.39
C GLN A 182 -14.00 0.41 7.65
N ASN A 183 -12.94 0.94 8.29
CA ASN A 183 -11.79 0.13 8.70
C ASN A 183 -12.21 -1.11 9.51
N LEU A 184 -13.08 -0.94 10.51
CA LEU A 184 -13.57 -2.06 11.32
C LEU A 184 -14.41 -3.07 10.53
N SER A 185 -15.14 -2.63 9.50
CA SER A 185 -15.93 -3.55 8.66
C SER A 185 -15.03 -4.46 7.83
N HIS A 186 -13.88 -3.95 7.38
CA HIS A 186 -12.88 -4.75 6.68
C HIS A 186 -12.23 -5.79 7.58
N LEU A 187 -11.98 -5.47 8.85
CA LEU A 187 -11.46 -6.45 9.81
C LEU A 187 -12.38 -7.68 9.93
N LYS A 188 -13.69 -7.47 9.98
CA LYS A 188 -14.68 -8.57 10.04
C LYS A 188 -14.67 -9.45 8.77
N GLN A 189 -14.34 -8.90 7.61
CA GLN A 189 -14.19 -9.69 6.39
C GLN A 189 -12.95 -10.59 6.48
N TYR A 190 -11.84 -10.10 7.04
CA TYR A 190 -10.65 -10.91 7.29
C TYR A 190 -10.92 -12.07 8.25
N GLU A 191 -11.69 -11.83 9.33
CA GLU A 191 -12.10 -12.88 10.25
C GLU A 191 -12.95 -13.96 9.58
N ALA A 192 -13.86 -13.56 8.68
CA ALA A 192 -14.70 -14.49 7.94
C ALA A 192 -13.94 -15.32 6.89
N GLU A 193 -12.94 -14.74 6.25
CA GLU A 193 -12.09 -15.45 5.27
C GLU A 193 -11.01 -16.33 5.93
N THR A 194 -10.59 -15.98 7.13
CA THR A 194 -9.62 -16.75 7.93
C THR A 194 -10.26 -17.75 8.89
N ALA A 195 -11.59 -17.79 8.97
CA ALA A 195 -12.35 -18.71 9.81
C ALA A 195 -12.28 -20.16 9.31
N ASN A 196 -11.08 -20.72 9.32
CA ASN A 196 -10.88 -22.09 9.71
C ASN A 196 -10.85 -22.10 11.24
N PRO A 197 -11.66 -22.92 11.92
CA PRO A 197 -11.83 -22.85 13.38
C PRO A 197 -10.64 -23.48 14.07
N CYS A 198 -9.60 -22.71 14.28
CA CYS A 198 -8.53 -23.04 15.20
C CYS A 198 -8.26 -21.78 16.04
N ASN A 199 -8.98 -21.72 17.15
CA ASN A 199 -8.64 -21.01 18.38
C ASN A 199 -8.36 -19.50 18.27
N LEU A 200 -9.42 -18.71 18.41
CA LEU A 200 -9.39 -17.46 19.19
C LEU A 200 -9.88 -17.76 20.60
#